data_31b430231457bbf173559ba15b6bff4b
#
_entry.id   31b430231457bbf173559ba15b6bff4b
#
_cell.length_a   1.000
_cell.length_b   1.000
_cell.length_c   1.000
_cell.angle_alpha   90.00
_cell.angle_beta   90.00
_cell.angle_gamma   90.00
#
_symmetry.space_group_name_H-M   'P 1'
#
loop_
_entity.id
_entity.type
_entity.pdbx_description
1 polymer ?
#
loop_
_entity_poly.entity_id
_entity_poly.type
_entity_poly.pdbx_seq_one_letter_code
_entity_poly.pdbx_strand_id
1 'polypeptide(L)'
;MYNPPGGQDFEFIELENSGELTIDLSGLSFSNGIDYTFSEGTVLAPGEFHLLVANEWAFLGAFPDAPARGEYSDSLSNGGEKVTLKDREGGTIVSVDYDDEDFWPLSADGYGRSLVLAAPGGDPDRPLSWRSSAELHGSPGRANGLPGTPRVWINEVVTPGERDAGGIELYNPGDEPADVSGWFLGDEKTEFGVSPMFQLPAASVIPSRGYLFIPSGGALQLAANGGEIYLGSSVVEPAEWMTGMRYGVVEPGRSSGTWIHSTGRDFTVLNSPTPGEENSLPHVGQVVINEIHYHPLESQQGAAPMEFVELFNRSSSDQSLYDAALGRGWRLNGLRDPADEN
;
A
#
# COMPACT_ATOMS: atom_id res chain seq x y z
N MET A 1 1.55 14.03 5.18
CA MET A 1 2.57 13.20 5.91
C MET A 1 1.86 12.62 7.11
N TYR A 2 1.58 11.34 7.08
CA TYR A 2 0.79 10.65 8.12
C TYR A 2 1.65 10.00 9.22
N ASN A 3 2.91 9.66 8.94
CA ASN A 3 3.84 9.07 9.90
C ASN A 3 5.20 9.80 9.86
N PRO A 4 5.27 11.03 10.38
CA PRO A 4 6.52 11.80 10.38
C PRO A 4 7.50 11.30 11.44
N PRO A 5 8.82 11.34 11.18
CA PRO A 5 9.81 11.23 12.22
C PRO A 5 9.61 12.35 13.26
N GLY A 6 9.55 11.97 14.52
CA GLY A 6 9.29 12.91 15.62
C GLY A 6 7.88 12.86 16.18
N GLY A 7 6.97 12.14 15.54
CA GLY A 7 5.63 11.83 16.04
C GLY A 7 4.54 12.75 15.48
N GLN A 8 3.32 12.49 15.91
CA GLN A 8 2.10 13.07 15.35
C GLN A 8 2.03 14.60 15.33
N ASP A 9 2.75 15.29 16.19
CA ASP A 9 2.79 16.77 16.19
C ASP A 9 3.33 17.37 14.87
N PHE A 10 4.00 16.57 14.04
CA PHE A 10 4.55 16.98 12.74
C PHE A 10 3.74 16.48 11.55
N GLU A 11 2.57 15.86 11.79
CA GLU A 11 1.67 15.45 10.72
C GLU A 11 1.09 16.65 9.98
N PHE A 12 0.85 16.48 8.68
CA PHE A 12 0.16 17.48 7.88
C PHE A 12 -0.61 16.89 6.72
N ILE A 13 -1.66 17.59 6.33
CA ILE A 13 -2.42 17.40 5.09
C ILE A 13 -2.34 18.69 4.28
N GLU A 14 -2.17 18.56 2.98
CA GLU A 14 -2.11 19.68 2.07
C GLU A 14 -3.09 19.50 0.91
N LEU A 15 -3.87 20.52 0.63
CA LEU A 15 -4.70 20.62 -0.56
C LEU A 15 -4.02 21.54 -1.56
N GLU A 16 -3.98 21.13 -2.82
CA GLU A 16 -3.52 21.92 -3.95
C GLU A 16 -4.66 22.20 -4.91
N ASN A 17 -4.85 23.43 -5.30
CA ASN A 17 -5.73 23.77 -6.41
C ASN A 17 -4.98 23.59 -7.74
N SER A 18 -5.09 22.41 -8.32
CA SER A 18 -4.50 22.11 -9.64
C SER A 18 -5.32 22.59 -10.83
N GLY A 19 -6.47 23.26 -10.57
CA GLY A 19 -7.35 23.82 -11.59
C GLY A 19 -6.99 25.25 -12.01
N GLU A 20 -7.79 25.82 -12.91
CA GLU A 20 -7.61 27.18 -13.44
C GLU A 20 -8.50 28.24 -12.73
N LEU A 21 -9.42 27.79 -11.88
CA LEU A 21 -10.37 28.66 -11.18
C LEU A 21 -10.09 28.65 -9.67
N THR A 22 -10.35 29.79 -9.02
CA THR A 22 -10.35 29.86 -7.55
C THR A 22 -11.47 28.99 -6.99
N ILE A 23 -11.13 28.16 -6.00
CA ILE A 23 -12.04 27.27 -5.29
C ILE A 23 -12.42 27.91 -3.96
N ASP A 24 -13.72 27.92 -3.63
CA ASP A 24 -14.25 28.30 -2.32
C ASP A 24 -14.27 27.06 -1.42
N LEU A 25 -13.45 27.08 -0.36
CA LEU A 25 -13.37 26.01 0.64
C LEU A 25 -14.28 26.26 1.85
N SER A 26 -15.00 27.42 1.90
CA SER A 26 -15.80 27.81 3.06
C SER A 26 -16.81 26.73 3.46
N GLY A 27 -16.76 26.32 4.72
CA GLY A 27 -17.67 25.32 5.29
C GLY A 27 -17.47 23.89 4.79
N LEU A 28 -16.47 23.62 3.94
CA LEU A 28 -16.02 22.24 3.70
C LEU A 28 -15.44 21.68 5.00
N SER A 29 -15.45 20.36 5.17
CA SER A 29 -14.95 19.75 6.38
C SER A 29 -14.30 18.40 6.14
N PHE A 30 -13.24 18.12 6.88
CA PHE A 30 -12.77 16.77 7.14
C PHE A 30 -13.55 16.23 8.34
N SER A 31 -14.04 15.01 8.26
CA SER A 31 -14.83 14.35 9.31
C SER A 31 -14.51 12.87 9.43
N ASN A 32 -13.41 12.45 8.82
CA ASN A 32 -12.89 11.09 8.89
C ASN A 32 -11.37 11.19 8.77
N GLY A 33 -10.63 10.51 9.62
CA GLY A 33 -9.19 10.62 9.78
C GLY A 33 -8.80 11.80 10.66
N ILE A 34 -9.21 13.01 10.29
CA ILE A 34 -9.02 14.24 11.06
C ILE A 34 -10.32 15.03 11.16
N ASP A 35 -10.41 15.92 12.13
CA ASP A 35 -11.49 16.89 12.28
C ASP A 35 -11.03 18.30 11.99
N TYR A 36 -11.56 18.89 10.92
CA TYR A 36 -11.31 20.28 10.55
C TYR A 36 -12.45 20.85 9.72
N THR A 37 -12.86 22.08 9.99
CA THR A 37 -13.85 22.80 9.17
C THR A 37 -13.26 24.11 8.67
N PHE A 38 -13.29 24.31 7.36
CA PHE A 38 -12.79 25.54 6.73
C PHE A 38 -13.69 26.73 7.10
N SER A 39 -13.06 27.80 7.57
CA SER A 39 -13.75 29.04 7.95
C SER A 39 -14.40 29.72 6.73
N GLU A 40 -15.45 30.49 6.97
CA GLU A 40 -16.11 31.29 5.94
C GLU A 40 -15.13 32.29 5.29
N GLY A 41 -15.15 32.37 3.97
CA GLY A 41 -14.23 33.18 3.17
C GLY A 41 -12.89 32.52 2.86
N THR A 42 -12.68 31.25 3.23
CA THR A 42 -11.48 30.50 2.85
C THR A 42 -11.54 30.17 1.37
N VAL A 43 -10.59 30.69 0.60
CA VAL A 43 -10.48 30.44 -0.85
C VAL A 43 -9.10 29.91 -1.20
N LEU A 44 -9.00 29.15 -2.29
CA LEU A 44 -7.77 28.58 -2.81
C LEU A 44 -7.59 28.95 -4.28
N ALA A 45 -6.66 29.85 -4.57
CA ALA A 45 -6.38 30.28 -5.93
C ALA A 45 -5.71 29.19 -6.77
N PRO A 46 -5.72 29.25 -8.12
CA PRO A 46 -4.99 28.32 -8.96
C PRO A 46 -3.52 28.20 -8.59
N GLY A 47 -3.03 26.97 -8.42
CA GLY A 47 -1.65 26.65 -8.01
C GLY A 47 -1.34 26.96 -6.54
N GLU A 48 -2.31 27.37 -5.75
CA GLU A 48 -2.15 27.65 -4.32
C GLU A 48 -2.30 26.37 -3.49
N PHE A 49 -1.59 26.36 -2.34
CA PHE A 49 -1.64 25.28 -1.35
C PHE A 49 -2.36 25.73 -0.08
N HIS A 50 -3.14 24.83 0.51
CA HIS A 50 -3.74 25.02 1.83
C HIS A 50 -3.24 23.89 2.76
N LEU A 51 -2.37 24.29 3.68
CA LEU A 51 -1.67 23.38 4.59
C LEU A 51 -2.38 23.35 5.94
N LEU A 52 -2.80 22.17 6.34
CA LEU A 52 -3.35 21.84 7.65
C LEU A 52 -2.34 21.00 8.43
N VAL A 53 -2.14 21.30 9.70
CA VAL A 53 -1.14 20.67 10.56
C VAL A 53 -1.75 20.14 11.86
N ALA A 54 -1.16 19.12 12.45
CA ALA A 54 -1.62 18.57 13.72
C ALA A 54 -1.28 19.48 14.91
N ASN A 55 -0.13 20.17 14.87
CA ASN A 55 0.30 21.11 15.92
C ASN A 55 1.07 22.26 15.27
N GLU A 56 0.44 23.45 15.24
CA GLU A 56 1.01 24.61 14.55
C GLU A 56 2.33 25.06 15.19
N TRP A 57 2.42 25.02 16.50
CA TRP A 57 3.66 25.46 17.18
C TRP A 57 4.83 24.53 16.89
N ALA A 58 4.64 23.21 17.00
CA ALA A 58 5.68 22.22 16.70
C ALA A 58 6.06 22.27 15.23
N PHE A 59 5.05 22.33 14.35
CA PHE A 59 5.23 22.36 12.91
C PHE A 59 6.05 23.58 12.44
N LEU A 60 5.68 24.79 12.88
CA LEU A 60 6.43 26.03 12.54
C LEU A 60 7.85 26.04 13.10
N GLY A 61 8.08 25.32 14.22
CA GLY A 61 9.44 25.10 14.73
C GLY A 61 10.33 24.29 13.78
N ALA A 62 9.77 23.33 13.08
CA ALA A 62 10.47 22.49 12.10
C ALA A 62 10.46 23.10 10.67
N PHE A 63 9.38 23.78 10.31
CA PHE A 63 9.12 24.35 8.97
C PHE A 63 8.77 25.84 9.05
N PRO A 64 9.70 26.71 9.46
CA PRO A 64 9.39 28.12 9.72
C PRO A 64 8.92 28.91 8.49
N ASP A 65 9.22 28.43 7.30
CA ASP A 65 8.83 29.05 6.02
C ASP A 65 7.55 28.45 5.42
N ALA A 66 6.98 27.39 6.02
CA ALA A 66 5.76 26.76 5.52
C ALA A 66 4.52 27.48 6.06
N PRO A 67 3.60 27.95 5.20
CA PRO A 67 2.44 28.72 5.61
C PRO A 67 1.32 27.81 6.13
N ALA A 68 1.43 27.28 7.36
CA ALA A 68 0.31 26.58 8.01
C ALA A 68 -0.92 27.51 8.04
N ARG A 69 -2.07 27.00 7.62
CA ARG A 69 -3.32 27.77 7.51
C ARG A 69 -4.41 27.27 8.44
N GLY A 70 -4.15 26.23 9.18
CA GLY A 70 -5.05 25.71 10.21
C GLY A 70 -4.46 24.53 10.94
N GLU A 71 -4.90 24.37 12.19
CA GLU A 71 -4.58 23.22 13.03
C GLU A 71 -5.85 22.35 13.11
N TYR A 72 -5.71 21.06 12.78
CA TYR A 72 -6.80 20.09 12.90
C TYR A 72 -6.76 19.37 14.26
N SER A 73 -7.85 18.79 14.65
CA SER A 73 -7.91 17.87 15.78
C SER A 73 -7.95 16.42 15.30
N ASP A 74 -7.64 15.51 16.21
CA ASP A 74 -7.35 14.12 15.96
C ASP A 74 -5.95 13.92 15.36
N SER A 75 -5.63 12.72 14.89
CA SER A 75 -4.33 12.38 14.30
C SER A 75 -4.50 11.37 13.18
N LEU A 76 -3.60 11.42 12.21
CA LEU A 76 -3.56 10.44 11.12
C LEU A 76 -3.06 9.08 11.63
N SER A 77 -3.71 8.00 11.22
CA SER A 77 -3.29 6.65 11.57
C SER A 77 -2.00 6.26 10.86
N ASN A 78 -1.00 5.76 11.59
CA ASN A 78 0.24 5.25 11.00
C ASN A 78 0.00 3.96 10.19
N GLY A 79 -1.02 3.18 10.54
CA GLY A 79 -1.37 1.92 9.86
C GLY A 79 -2.45 2.07 8.78
N GLY A 80 -2.66 3.29 8.29
CA GLY A 80 -3.67 3.55 7.27
C GLY A 80 -5.05 3.87 7.81
N GLU A 81 -5.79 4.69 7.07
CA GLU A 81 -7.17 5.03 7.33
C GLU A 81 -7.80 5.79 6.17
N LYS A 82 -9.11 5.97 6.25
CA LYS A 82 -9.86 6.75 5.29
C LYS A 82 -9.97 8.22 5.70
N VAL A 83 -9.38 9.12 4.94
CA VAL A 83 -9.53 10.58 5.08
C VAL A 83 -10.56 11.08 4.09
N THR A 84 -11.56 11.84 4.55
CA THR A 84 -12.67 12.29 3.70
C THR A 84 -12.92 13.78 3.82
N LEU A 85 -12.85 14.51 2.70
CA LEU A 85 -13.28 15.90 2.57
C LEU A 85 -14.74 15.92 2.10
N LYS A 86 -15.60 16.64 2.82
CA LYS A 86 -17.03 16.77 2.57
C LYS A 86 -17.43 18.19 2.26
N ASP A 87 -18.51 18.32 1.48
CA ASP A 87 -19.20 19.58 1.29
C ASP A 87 -20.07 19.98 2.51
N ARG A 88 -20.72 21.15 2.43
CA ARG A 88 -21.57 21.69 3.50
C ARG A 88 -22.82 20.84 3.78
N GLU A 89 -23.28 20.07 2.81
CA GLU A 89 -24.43 19.18 2.88
C GLU A 89 -24.05 17.77 3.35
N GLY A 90 -22.73 17.50 3.56
CA GLY A 90 -22.19 16.21 3.98
C GLY A 90 -21.88 15.26 2.81
N GLY A 91 -21.99 15.72 1.57
CA GLY A 91 -21.57 14.98 0.39
C GLY A 91 -20.04 14.83 0.31
N THR A 92 -19.55 13.70 -0.14
CA THR A 92 -18.11 13.46 -0.31
C THR A 92 -17.59 14.18 -1.55
N ILE A 93 -16.60 15.06 -1.38
CA ILE A 93 -15.86 15.72 -2.46
C ILE A 93 -14.71 14.81 -2.92
N VAL A 94 -13.90 14.36 -1.97
CA VAL A 94 -12.79 13.44 -2.19
C VAL A 94 -12.56 12.60 -0.95
N SER A 95 -12.18 11.36 -1.14
CA SER A 95 -11.69 10.50 -0.06
C SER A 95 -10.42 9.82 -0.50
N VAL A 96 -9.59 9.48 0.49
CA VAL A 96 -8.35 8.70 0.33
C VAL A 96 -8.37 7.65 1.41
N ASP A 97 -8.35 6.38 1.02
CA ASP A 97 -8.18 5.25 1.92
C ASP A 97 -6.72 4.80 1.80
N TYR A 98 -5.82 5.47 2.56
CA TYR A 98 -4.40 5.17 2.51
C TYR A 98 -4.03 4.05 3.49
N ASP A 99 -2.92 3.38 3.18
CA ASP A 99 -2.41 2.26 3.96
C ASP A 99 -0.87 2.35 4.07
N ASP A 100 -0.27 1.60 4.96
CA ASP A 100 1.18 1.41 5.13
C ASP A 100 1.69 0.08 4.52
N GLU A 101 0.79 -0.70 3.91
CA GLU A 101 1.06 -1.98 3.25
C GLU A 101 0.67 -1.94 1.76
N ASP A 102 0.64 -3.07 1.10
CA ASP A 102 0.01 -3.35 -0.21
C ASP A 102 0.19 -2.31 -1.31
N PHE A 103 1.42 -2.13 -1.78
CA PHE A 103 1.81 -1.21 -2.87
C PHE A 103 1.83 0.28 -2.53
N TRP A 104 1.49 0.68 -1.31
CA TRP A 104 1.73 2.04 -0.85
C TRP A 104 3.22 2.33 -0.70
N PRO A 105 3.68 3.56 -0.95
CA PRO A 105 5.09 3.91 -0.84
C PRO A 105 5.59 3.84 0.60
N LEU A 106 6.25 2.74 0.98
CA LEU A 106 6.74 2.53 2.34
C LEU A 106 7.72 3.61 2.82
N SER A 107 8.37 4.36 1.91
CA SER A 107 9.21 5.49 2.29
C SER A 107 8.44 6.63 2.97
N ALA A 108 7.11 6.64 2.88
CA ALA A 108 6.24 7.58 3.58
C ALA A 108 5.81 7.11 4.98
N ASP A 109 6.03 5.83 5.29
CA ASP A 109 5.68 5.20 6.57
C ASP A 109 6.86 5.30 7.56
N GLY A 110 7.00 6.46 8.22
CA GLY A 110 8.02 6.68 9.25
C GLY A 110 9.44 6.95 8.75
N TYR A 111 9.70 6.87 7.42
CA TYR A 111 11.03 7.09 6.84
C TYR A 111 11.28 8.55 6.43
N GLY A 112 10.48 9.47 6.91
CA GLY A 112 10.68 10.90 6.74
C GLY A 112 10.20 11.47 5.40
N ARG A 113 9.45 10.72 4.60
CA ARG A 113 8.85 11.23 3.38
C ARG A 113 7.33 11.35 3.52
N SER A 114 6.69 12.19 2.72
CA SER A 114 5.24 12.30 2.66
C SER A 114 4.68 11.52 1.47
N LEU A 115 3.40 11.15 1.55
CA LEU A 115 2.64 10.70 0.38
C LEU A 115 2.29 11.90 -0.48
N VAL A 116 2.54 11.80 -1.78
CA VAL A 116 2.29 12.83 -2.78
C VAL A 116 1.62 12.21 -3.99
N LEU A 117 0.57 12.83 -4.51
CA LEU A 117 -0.03 12.40 -5.78
C LEU A 117 1.03 12.44 -6.91
N ALA A 118 1.13 11.36 -7.64
CA ALA A 118 2.10 11.22 -8.74
C ALA A 118 1.74 12.11 -9.93
N ALA A 119 0.45 12.36 -10.13
CA ALA A 119 -0.06 13.29 -11.13
C ALA A 119 -1.42 13.86 -10.66
N PRO A 120 -1.74 15.12 -11.02
CA PRO A 120 -3.07 15.69 -10.79
C PRO A 120 -4.16 14.82 -11.43
N GLY A 121 -5.28 14.63 -10.72
CA GLY A 121 -6.41 13.85 -11.21
C GLY A 121 -6.24 12.31 -11.16
N GLY A 122 -5.18 11.81 -10.55
CA GLY A 122 -5.07 10.40 -10.19
C GLY A 122 -6.19 9.99 -9.22
N ASP A 123 -6.65 8.74 -9.33
CA ASP A 123 -7.62 8.17 -8.40
C ASP A 123 -6.96 8.06 -7.01
N PRO A 124 -7.43 8.80 -5.99
CA PRO A 124 -6.76 8.85 -4.70
C PRO A 124 -6.87 7.56 -3.88
N ASP A 125 -7.82 6.68 -4.20
CA ASP A 125 -7.95 5.37 -3.53
C ASP A 125 -7.01 4.31 -4.13
N ARG A 126 -6.16 4.67 -5.10
CA ARG A 126 -5.21 3.75 -5.71
C ARG A 126 -3.78 4.01 -5.24
N PRO A 127 -3.08 3.02 -4.64
CA PRO A 127 -1.67 3.16 -4.24
C PRO A 127 -0.76 3.66 -5.36
N LEU A 128 -1.03 3.25 -6.60
CA LEU A 128 -0.26 3.65 -7.78
C LEU A 128 -0.41 5.12 -8.16
N SER A 129 -1.43 5.80 -7.68
CA SER A 129 -1.58 7.25 -7.84
C SER A 129 -0.66 8.04 -6.90
N TRP A 130 -0.03 7.37 -5.95
CA TRP A 130 0.82 7.99 -4.95
C TRP A 130 2.29 7.65 -5.14
N ARG A 131 3.14 8.52 -4.65
CA ARG A 131 4.58 8.35 -4.54
C ARG A 131 5.09 8.96 -3.24
N SER A 132 6.29 8.61 -2.85
CA SER A 132 7.01 9.35 -1.81
C SER A 132 7.40 10.74 -2.30
N SER A 133 7.46 11.72 -1.41
CA SER A 133 8.04 13.03 -1.70
C SER A 133 9.51 12.88 -2.12
N ALA A 134 9.97 13.75 -3.03
CA ALA A 134 11.38 13.81 -3.42
C ALA A 134 12.27 14.30 -2.27
N GLU A 135 11.72 15.15 -1.41
CA GLU A 135 12.43 15.74 -0.28
C GLU A 135 12.09 15.02 1.03
N LEU A 136 13.09 14.90 1.90
CA LEU A 136 12.84 14.49 3.28
C LEU A 136 11.96 15.53 3.97
N HIS A 137 11.06 15.05 4.79
CA HIS A 137 10.02 15.81 5.50
C HIS A 137 8.98 16.45 4.58
N GLY A 138 8.93 16.05 3.30
CA GLY A 138 7.98 16.60 2.34
C GLY A 138 8.35 17.99 1.83
N SER A 139 7.39 18.63 1.17
CA SER A 139 7.50 20.00 0.65
C SER A 139 6.28 20.84 1.06
N PRO A 140 6.00 20.99 2.37
CA PRO A 140 4.79 21.68 2.82
C PRO A 140 4.73 23.12 2.34
N GLY A 141 3.58 23.53 1.79
CA GLY A 141 3.30 24.87 1.27
C GLY A 141 3.88 25.16 -0.11
N ARG A 142 4.43 24.19 -0.81
CA ARG A 142 5.04 24.38 -2.13
C ARG A 142 4.95 23.13 -3.01
N ALA A 143 5.12 23.31 -4.30
CA ALA A 143 5.07 22.21 -5.26
C ALA A 143 6.11 21.12 -4.95
N ASN A 144 5.66 19.89 -5.07
CA ASN A 144 6.51 18.72 -4.87
C ASN A 144 7.53 18.56 -6.01
N GLY A 145 8.81 18.38 -5.66
CA GLY A 145 9.86 18.04 -6.61
C GLY A 145 9.58 16.71 -7.35
N LEU A 146 10.21 16.54 -8.49
CA LEU A 146 10.23 15.24 -9.16
C LEU A 146 11.16 14.30 -8.39
N PRO A 147 10.78 13.03 -8.18
CA PRO A 147 11.65 12.06 -7.55
C PRO A 147 12.89 11.78 -8.40
N GLY A 148 14.02 11.59 -7.73
CA GLY A 148 15.27 11.18 -8.39
C GLY A 148 15.31 9.69 -8.70
N THR A 149 14.44 8.90 -8.07
CA THR A 149 14.39 7.44 -8.23
C THR A 149 13.15 7.01 -8.98
N PRO A 150 13.26 5.97 -9.84
CA PRO A 150 12.10 5.37 -10.50
C PRO A 150 11.22 4.62 -9.50
N ARG A 151 9.94 4.45 -9.83
CA ARG A 151 9.03 3.57 -9.09
C ARG A 151 9.16 2.17 -9.67
N VAL A 152 9.55 1.21 -8.84
CA VAL A 152 9.71 -0.20 -9.21
C VAL A 152 9.05 -1.05 -8.13
N TRP A 153 8.30 -2.07 -8.52
CA TRP A 153 7.63 -2.96 -7.58
C TRP A 153 8.21 -4.37 -7.61
N ILE A 154 8.05 -5.07 -6.51
CA ILE A 154 8.16 -6.53 -6.46
C ILE A 154 6.91 -7.08 -7.15
N ASN A 155 7.12 -7.78 -8.27
CA ASN A 155 6.04 -8.29 -9.12
C ASN A 155 5.71 -9.74 -8.84
N GLU A 156 6.73 -10.58 -8.66
CA GLU A 156 6.56 -12.01 -8.44
C GLU A 156 7.64 -12.53 -7.50
N VAL A 157 7.26 -13.44 -6.62
CA VAL A 157 8.16 -14.20 -5.75
C VAL A 157 7.97 -15.69 -6.06
N VAL A 158 9.02 -16.29 -6.56
CA VAL A 158 9.11 -17.74 -6.79
C VAL A 158 9.88 -18.35 -5.63
N THR A 159 9.18 -19.08 -4.76
CA THR A 159 9.86 -19.74 -3.63
C THR A 159 10.74 -20.88 -4.09
N PRO A 160 11.91 -21.07 -3.47
CA PRO A 160 12.80 -22.19 -3.83
C PRO A 160 12.11 -23.54 -3.69
N GLY A 161 12.23 -24.38 -4.71
CA GLY A 161 11.73 -25.75 -4.72
C GLY A 161 12.87 -26.77 -4.87
N GLU A 162 12.52 -28.05 -4.91
CA GLU A 162 13.53 -29.12 -5.07
C GLU A 162 14.34 -29.04 -6.38
N ARG A 163 13.80 -28.39 -7.40
CA ARG A 163 14.39 -28.32 -8.75
C ARG A 163 14.68 -26.92 -9.24
N ASP A 164 14.09 -25.90 -8.59
CA ASP A 164 14.18 -24.51 -9.02
C ASP A 164 14.73 -23.66 -7.87
N ALA A 165 15.71 -22.82 -8.18
CA ALA A 165 16.32 -21.94 -7.20
C ALA A 165 15.37 -20.87 -6.67
N GLY A 166 14.24 -20.63 -7.36
CA GLY A 166 13.34 -19.53 -7.06
C GLY A 166 13.93 -18.16 -7.43
N GLY A 167 13.30 -17.11 -6.98
CA GLY A 167 13.76 -15.74 -7.21
C GLY A 167 12.70 -14.70 -6.99
N ILE A 168 13.10 -13.45 -7.22
CA ILE A 168 12.24 -12.27 -7.12
C ILE A 168 12.20 -11.59 -8.47
N GLU A 169 11.03 -11.22 -8.92
CA GLU A 169 10.87 -10.39 -10.10
C GLU A 169 10.49 -8.97 -9.71
N LEU A 170 11.16 -8.01 -10.31
CA LEU A 170 10.87 -6.59 -10.23
C LEU A 170 10.17 -6.13 -11.51
N TYR A 171 9.23 -5.20 -11.38
CA TYR A 171 8.48 -4.60 -12.49
C TYR A 171 8.62 -3.09 -12.53
N ASN A 172 8.94 -2.54 -13.69
CA ASN A 172 8.93 -1.12 -13.96
C ASN A 172 7.63 -0.70 -14.67
N PRO A 173 6.70 -0.02 -14.01
CA PRO A 173 5.44 0.43 -14.62
C PRO A 173 5.60 1.71 -15.46
N GLY A 174 6.77 2.33 -15.43
CA GLY A 174 7.07 3.59 -16.11
C GLY A 174 7.25 3.43 -17.62
N ASP A 175 7.14 4.55 -18.33
CA ASP A 175 7.34 4.62 -19.78
C ASP A 175 8.81 4.74 -20.18
N GLU A 176 9.70 5.00 -19.19
CA GLU A 176 11.14 5.07 -19.37
C GLU A 176 11.83 3.90 -18.65
N PRO A 177 13.04 3.49 -19.09
CA PRO A 177 13.83 2.49 -18.36
C PRO A 177 14.13 2.94 -16.94
N ALA A 178 14.06 2.02 -15.99
CA ALA A 178 14.37 2.24 -14.58
C ALA A 178 15.74 1.69 -14.22
N ASP A 179 16.67 2.54 -13.83
CA ASP A 179 17.97 2.13 -13.28
C ASP A 179 17.81 1.86 -11.78
N VAL A 180 17.96 0.61 -11.40
CA VAL A 180 17.91 0.13 -10.01
C VAL A 180 19.27 -0.39 -9.55
N SER A 181 20.35 0.01 -10.23
CA SER A 181 21.72 -0.34 -9.87
C SER A 181 22.03 0.10 -8.43
N GLY A 182 22.54 -0.83 -7.64
CA GLY A 182 22.92 -0.54 -6.26
C GLY A 182 21.76 -0.54 -5.25
N TRP A 183 20.51 -0.74 -5.68
CA TRP A 183 19.39 -0.93 -4.75
C TRP A 183 19.52 -2.21 -3.97
N PHE A 184 18.73 -2.37 -2.93
CA PHE A 184 18.85 -3.47 -1.98
C PHE A 184 17.55 -4.23 -1.84
N LEU A 185 17.67 -5.56 -1.80
CA LEU A 185 16.62 -6.47 -1.35
C LEU A 185 16.94 -6.93 0.07
N GLY A 186 15.92 -7.06 0.91
CA GLY A 186 16.03 -7.51 2.30
C GLY A 186 14.72 -8.11 2.80
N ASP A 187 14.76 -8.75 3.95
CA ASP A 187 13.63 -9.42 4.60
C ASP A 187 13.14 -8.70 5.86
N GLU A 188 13.76 -7.57 6.20
CA GLU A 188 13.38 -6.71 7.30
C GLU A 188 13.43 -5.23 6.92
N LYS A 189 12.54 -4.44 7.50
CA LYS A 189 12.62 -2.96 7.49
C LYS A 189 13.63 -2.48 8.54
N THR A 190 14.39 -1.43 8.21
CA THR A 190 15.33 -0.76 9.12
C THR A 190 15.03 0.73 9.19
N GLU A 191 15.72 1.46 10.07
CA GLU A 191 15.59 2.92 10.20
C GLU A 191 15.78 3.70 8.88
N PHE A 192 16.58 3.17 7.94
CA PHE A 192 16.89 3.87 6.69
C PHE A 192 16.29 3.21 5.43
N GLY A 193 15.63 2.08 5.59
CA GLY A 193 15.09 1.35 4.45
C GLY A 193 14.99 -0.14 4.72
N VAL A 194 15.86 -0.95 4.13
CA VAL A 194 15.86 -2.41 4.26
C VAL A 194 17.13 -2.93 4.91
N SER A 195 17.02 -4.04 5.64
CA SER A 195 18.18 -4.83 6.08
C SER A 195 18.78 -5.49 4.84
N PRO A 196 20.01 -5.12 4.41
CA PRO A 196 20.49 -5.53 3.09
C PRO A 196 20.88 -7.02 3.09
N MET A 197 20.10 -7.82 2.39
CA MET A 197 20.39 -9.21 2.08
C MET A 197 21.11 -9.34 0.74
N PHE A 198 20.71 -8.55 -0.24
CA PHE A 198 21.25 -8.58 -1.58
C PHE A 198 21.29 -7.18 -2.18
N GLN A 199 22.42 -6.78 -2.76
CA GLN A 199 22.55 -5.54 -3.52
C GLN A 199 22.48 -5.83 -5.03
N LEU A 200 21.60 -5.13 -5.73
CA LEU A 200 21.50 -5.22 -7.17
C LEU A 200 22.81 -4.74 -7.82
N PRO A 201 23.38 -5.53 -8.76
CA PRO A 201 24.65 -5.18 -9.40
C PRO A 201 24.55 -3.89 -10.23
N ALA A 202 25.71 -3.37 -10.61
CA ALA A 202 25.78 -2.27 -11.56
C ALA A 202 25.13 -2.66 -12.91
N ALA A 203 24.51 -1.69 -13.58
CA ALA A 203 23.73 -1.87 -14.81
C ALA A 203 22.48 -2.75 -14.66
N SER A 204 21.89 -2.81 -13.47
CA SER A 204 20.55 -3.36 -13.25
C SER A 204 19.52 -2.36 -13.76
N VAL A 205 19.16 -2.48 -15.02
CA VAL A 205 18.18 -1.60 -15.69
C VAL A 205 16.96 -2.42 -16.09
N ILE A 206 15.78 -1.96 -15.66
CA ILE A 206 14.50 -2.58 -16.03
C ILE A 206 13.92 -1.78 -17.19
N PRO A 207 13.66 -2.40 -18.36
CA PRO A 207 13.04 -1.71 -19.48
C PRO A 207 11.71 -1.03 -19.12
N SER A 208 11.30 -0.04 -19.91
CA SER A 208 9.94 0.51 -19.83
C SER A 208 8.90 -0.61 -19.89
N ARG A 209 7.95 -0.63 -18.95
CA ARG A 209 6.91 -1.68 -18.84
C ARG A 209 7.48 -3.11 -18.80
N GLY A 210 8.73 -3.26 -18.35
CA GLY A 210 9.47 -4.52 -18.38
C GLY A 210 9.75 -5.07 -16.99
N TYR A 211 10.41 -6.21 -16.98
CA TYR A 211 10.68 -7.03 -15.81
C TYR A 211 12.18 -7.28 -15.64
N LEU A 212 12.58 -7.55 -14.40
CA LEU A 212 13.92 -8.02 -14.04
C LEU A 212 13.80 -9.14 -13.03
N PHE A 213 14.11 -10.36 -13.46
CA PHE A 213 14.15 -11.51 -12.57
C PHE A 213 15.53 -11.67 -11.92
N ILE A 214 15.55 -11.81 -10.60
CA ILE A 214 16.74 -11.98 -9.77
C ILE A 214 16.67 -13.37 -9.14
N PRO A 215 17.50 -14.31 -9.61
CA PRO A 215 17.51 -15.67 -9.06
C PRO A 215 17.88 -15.67 -7.58
N SER A 216 17.19 -16.45 -6.78
CA SER A 216 17.60 -16.71 -5.40
C SER A 216 18.84 -17.60 -5.37
N GLY A 217 19.63 -17.45 -4.32
CA GLY A 217 20.90 -18.16 -4.12
C GLY A 217 21.99 -17.21 -3.63
N GLY A 218 23.07 -17.76 -3.12
CA GLY A 218 24.14 -16.93 -2.54
C GLY A 218 23.66 -16.08 -1.39
N ALA A 219 23.69 -14.76 -1.55
CA ALA A 219 23.23 -13.81 -0.54
C ALA A 219 21.70 -13.65 -0.52
N LEU A 220 21.02 -13.81 -1.66
CA LEU A 220 19.57 -13.73 -1.72
C LEU A 220 18.93 -15.06 -1.30
N GLN A 221 18.49 -15.16 -0.05
CA GLN A 221 17.87 -16.35 0.50
C GLN A 221 16.38 -16.12 0.68
N LEU A 222 15.55 -16.86 -0.04
CA LEU A 222 14.11 -16.85 0.13
C LEU A 222 13.68 -18.04 1.01
N ALA A 223 12.86 -17.76 2.01
CA ALA A 223 12.31 -18.79 2.87
C ALA A 223 11.22 -19.59 2.14
N ALA A 224 11.34 -20.92 2.08
CA ALA A 224 10.36 -21.78 1.42
C ALA A 224 8.99 -21.80 2.16
N ASN A 225 8.96 -21.39 3.43
CA ASN A 225 7.74 -21.34 4.25
C ASN A 225 7.08 -19.97 4.27
N GLY A 226 7.44 -19.08 3.34
CA GLY A 226 6.93 -17.72 3.28
C GLY A 226 7.74 -16.73 4.12
N GLY A 227 7.50 -15.46 3.92
CA GLY A 227 8.19 -14.36 4.57
C GLY A 227 7.79 -13.01 4.00
N GLU A 228 8.59 -12.02 4.32
CA GLU A 228 8.51 -10.68 3.76
C GLU A 228 9.72 -10.41 2.89
N ILE A 229 9.56 -9.58 1.90
CA ILE A 229 10.64 -9.11 1.05
C ILE A 229 10.43 -7.64 0.75
N TYR A 230 11.50 -6.87 0.89
CA TYR A 230 11.51 -5.44 0.69
C TYR A 230 12.55 -5.06 -0.35
N LEU A 231 12.22 -4.05 -1.15
CA LEU A 231 13.13 -3.40 -2.10
C LEU A 231 13.31 -1.95 -1.66
N GLY A 232 14.55 -1.50 -1.48
CA GLY A 232 14.86 -0.14 -1.08
C GLY A 232 15.97 0.49 -1.93
N SER A 233 15.85 1.79 -2.21
CA SER A 233 16.84 2.53 -2.99
C SER A 233 18.10 2.89 -2.18
N SER A 234 18.05 2.82 -0.85
CA SER A 234 19.18 3.09 0.06
C SER A 234 19.08 2.24 1.33
N VAL A 235 20.21 2.13 2.05
CA VAL A 235 20.33 1.51 3.38
C VAL A 235 21.17 2.35 4.36
N VAL A 236 21.70 3.49 3.92
CA VAL A 236 22.57 4.38 4.71
C VAL A 236 21.94 5.74 4.99
N GLU A 237 20.87 6.04 4.30
CA GLU A 237 20.04 7.23 4.46
C GLU A 237 18.58 6.87 4.12
N PRO A 238 17.59 7.66 4.55
CA PRO A 238 16.18 7.35 4.29
C PRO A 238 15.92 7.14 2.80
N ALA A 239 15.50 5.93 2.45
CA ALA A 239 15.29 5.53 1.06
C ALA A 239 14.26 6.45 0.37
N GLU A 240 14.58 6.93 -0.82
CA GLU A 240 13.63 7.71 -1.62
C GLU A 240 12.48 6.83 -2.11
N TRP A 241 12.77 5.59 -2.44
CA TRP A 241 11.79 4.59 -2.79
C TRP A 241 11.99 3.32 -1.97
N MET A 242 10.92 2.85 -1.35
CA MET A 242 10.85 1.56 -0.70
C MET A 242 9.48 0.92 -0.95
N THR A 243 9.48 -0.36 -1.22
CA THR A 243 8.28 -1.19 -1.36
C THR A 243 8.54 -2.56 -0.74
N GLY A 244 7.49 -3.24 -0.35
CA GLY A 244 7.59 -4.56 0.25
C GLY A 244 6.40 -5.43 -0.09
N MET A 245 6.56 -6.73 0.15
CA MET A 245 5.53 -7.73 -0.11
C MET A 245 5.67 -8.87 0.87
N ARG A 246 4.53 -9.34 1.37
CA ARG A 246 4.46 -10.60 2.11
C ARG A 246 4.09 -11.72 1.16
N TYR A 247 4.83 -12.81 1.20
CA TYR A 247 4.55 -14.02 0.41
C TYR A 247 4.37 -15.23 1.32
N GLY A 248 3.46 -16.11 0.92
CA GLY A 248 3.15 -17.33 1.68
C GLY A 248 3.82 -18.57 1.12
N VAL A 249 3.49 -19.70 1.73
CA VAL A 249 3.82 -21.02 1.17
C VAL A 249 2.96 -21.26 -0.07
N VAL A 250 3.59 -21.60 -1.16
CA VAL A 250 2.91 -21.99 -2.39
C VAL A 250 3.25 -23.44 -2.77
N GLU A 251 2.34 -24.09 -3.49
CA GLU A 251 2.57 -25.42 -4.02
C GLU A 251 3.71 -25.40 -5.06
N PRO A 252 4.48 -26.50 -5.20
CA PRO A 252 5.48 -26.62 -6.24
C PRO A 252 4.93 -26.32 -7.65
N GLY A 253 5.64 -25.47 -8.40
CA GLY A 253 5.24 -25.03 -9.73
C GLY A 253 4.28 -23.84 -9.72
N ARG A 254 4.08 -23.19 -8.59
CA ARG A 254 3.35 -21.92 -8.42
C ARG A 254 4.27 -20.83 -7.92
N SER A 255 3.79 -19.60 -7.95
CA SER A 255 4.45 -18.42 -7.39
C SER A 255 3.45 -17.56 -6.61
N SER A 256 3.95 -16.56 -5.90
CA SER A 256 3.17 -15.45 -5.40
C SER A 256 3.47 -14.23 -6.24
N GLY A 257 2.46 -13.53 -6.72
CA GLY A 257 2.70 -12.38 -7.60
C GLY A 257 1.51 -11.44 -7.72
N THR A 258 1.77 -10.34 -8.35
CA THR A 258 0.82 -9.27 -8.60
C THR A 258 -0.23 -9.70 -9.61
N TRP A 259 -1.49 -9.52 -9.28
CA TRP A 259 -2.61 -9.63 -10.20
C TRP A 259 -3.35 -8.30 -10.30
N ILE A 260 -3.46 -7.78 -11.52
CA ILE A 260 -4.17 -6.54 -11.80
C ILE A 260 -5.60 -6.88 -12.22
N HIS A 261 -6.58 -6.30 -11.57
CA HIS A 261 -8.00 -6.49 -11.85
C HIS A 261 -8.74 -5.15 -11.99
N SER A 262 -10.03 -5.18 -12.31
CA SER A 262 -10.80 -3.96 -12.64
C SER A 262 -10.90 -2.94 -11.50
N THR A 263 -10.83 -3.39 -10.25
CA THR A 263 -10.94 -2.53 -9.06
C THR A 263 -9.63 -2.25 -8.35
N GLY A 264 -8.52 -2.90 -8.76
CA GLY A 264 -7.25 -2.68 -8.08
C GLY A 264 -6.16 -3.67 -8.48
N ARG A 265 -5.34 -3.99 -7.52
CA ARG A 265 -4.20 -4.89 -7.63
C ARG A 265 -4.07 -5.68 -6.34
N ASP A 266 -3.90 -6.99 -6.45
CA ASP A 266 -3.64 -7.89 -5.34
C ASP A 266 -2.29 -8.59 -5.53
N PHE A 267 -1.69 -9.01 -4.43
CA PHE A 267 -0.59 -9.95 -4.43
C PHE A 267 -1.10 -11.32 -3.99
N THR A 268 -1.08 -12.29 -4.88
CA THR A 268 -1.78 -13.56 -4.68
C THR A 268 -1.01 -14.75 -5.24
N VAL A 269 -1.48 -15.97 -4.98
CA VAL A 269 -0.90 -17.18 -5.57
C VAL A 269 -1.27 -17.24 -7.07
N LEU A 270 -0.28 -17.42 -7.90
CA LEU A 270 -0.39 -17.55 -9.35
C LEU A 270 -0.36 -19.00 -9.81
N ASN A 271 -0.92 -19.27 -10.99
CA ASN A 271 -0.97 -20.62 -11.56
C ASN A 271 0.41 -21.20 -11.89
N SER A 272 1.35 -20.35 -12.28
CA SER A 272 2.72 -20.74 -12.61
C SER A 272 3.66 -19.54 -12.53
N PRO A 273 4.96 -19.75 -12.23
CA PRO A 273 5.96 -18.71 -12.36
C PRO A 273 6.09 -18.21 -13.80
N THR A 274 6.31 -16.90 -13.96
CA THR A 274 6.38 -16.22 -15.25
C THR A 274 7.58 -15.27 -15.34
N PRO A 275 8.81 -15.70 -15.05
CA PRO A 275 9.97 -14.83 -14.99
C PRO A 275 10.26 -14.14 -16.34
N GLY A 276 10.25 -12.80 -16.32
CA GLY A 276 10.46 -11.94 -17.50
C GLY A 276 9.23 -11.67 -18.32
N GLU A 277 8.06 -12.12 -17.91
CA GLU A 277 6.80 -12.00 -18.64
C GLU A 277 5.67 -11.49 -17.75
N GLU A 278 4.51 -11.21 -18.33
CA GLU A 278 3.30 -10.87 -17.58
C GLU A 278 2.86 -12.04 -16.69
N ASN A 279 2.45 -11.73 -15.48
CA ASN A 279 2.04 -12.74 -14.50
C ASN A 279 0.91 -13.64 -15.00
N SER A 280 1.01 -14.92 -14.70
CA SER A 280 -0.08 -15.86 -14.96
C SER A 280 -1.33 -15.50 -14.11
N LEU A 281 -2.48 -16.02 -14.50
CA LEU A 281 -3.73 -15.79 -13.76
C LEU A 281 -3.62 -16.32 -12.31
N PRO A 282 -4.38 -15.75 -11.39
CA PRO A 282 -4.47 -16.23 -10.02
C PRO A 282 -4.86 -17.70 -9.95
N HIS A 283 -4.25 -18.40 -9.00
CA HIS A 283 -4.62 -19.75 -8.71
C HIS A 283 -5.92 -19.81 -7.92
N VAL A 284 -6.93 -20.42 -8.50
CA VAL A 284 -8.20 -20.67 -7.82
C VAL A 284 -8.23 -22.14 -7.38
N GLY A 285 -8.23 -22.36 -6.08
CA GLY A 285 -8.27 -23.70 -5.47
C GLY A 285 -9.51 -24.51 -5.87
N GLN A 286 -9.50 -25.82 -5.56
CA GLN A 286 -10.63 -26.70 -5.83
C GLN A 286 -11.84 -26.39 -4.94
N VAL A 287 -11.60 -25.86 -3.75
CA VAL A 287 -12.65 -25.41 -2.82
C VAL A 287 -12.60 -23.89 -2.74
N VAL A 288 -13.75 -23.26 -2.92
CA VAL A 288 -13.91 -21.80 -2.91
C VAL A 288 -15.00 -21.39 -1.92
N ILE A 289 -14.93 -20.17 -1.43
CA ILE A 289 -16.08 -19.55 -0.77
C ILE A 289 -17.08 -19.21 -1.88
N ASN A 290 -18.26 -19.77 -1.79
CA ASN A 290 -19.31 -19.63 -2.80
C ASN A 290 -20.34 -18.57 -2.39
N GLU A 291 -20.65 -18.49 -1.12
CA GLU A 291 -21.62 -17.55 -0.59
C GLU A 291 -21.24 -17.09 0.82
N ILE A 292 -21.46 -15.82 1.11
CA ILE A 292 -21.34 -15.21 2.43
C ILE A 292 -22.65 -14.50 2.74
N HIS A 293 -23.36 -14.98 3.76
CA HIS A 293 -24.57 -14.34 4.28
C HIS A 293 -24.24 -13.64 5.60
N TYR A 294 -23.84 -12.38 5.54
CA TYR A 294 -23.25 -11.65 6.68
C TYR A 294 -24.23 -10.70 7.40
N HIS A 295 -25.38 -10.38 6.81
CA HIS A 295 -26.37 -9.47 7.39
C HIS A 295 -27.80 -9.95 7.08
N PRO A 296 -28.25 -11.06 7.70
CA PRO A 296 -29.59 -11.58 7.48
C PRO A 296 -30.65 -10.61 8.03
N LEU A 297 -31.76 -10.51 7.33
CA LEU A 297 -32.92 -9.77 7.85
C LEU A 297 -33.39 -10.41 9.17
N GLU A 298 -33.68 -9.57 10.16
CA GLU A 298 -34.27 -10.04 11.43
C GLU A 298 -35.55 -10.85 11.15
N SER A 299 -35.58 -12.05 11.67
CA SER A 299 -36.77 -12.90 11.48
C SER A 299 -37.95 -12.33 12.26
N GLN A 300 -39.08 -12.13 11.63
CA GLN A 300 -40.33 -11.69 12.26
C GLN A 300 -40.86 -12.67 13.33
N GLN A 301 -40.21 -13.80 13.56
CA GLN A 301 -40.60 -14.86 14.47
C GLN A 301 -39.69 -15.09 15.67
N GLY A 302 -38.74 -14.17 15.93
CA GLY A 302 -37.86 -14.23 17.09
C GLY A 302 -36.78 -15.32 17.07
N ALA A 303 -36.51 -15.91 15.89
CA ALA A 303 -35.34 -16.75 15.70
C ALA A 303 -34.12 -15.82 15.45
N ALA A 304 -32.98 -16.12 16.06
CA ALA A 304 -31.75 -15.38 15.80
C ALA A 304 -31.41 -15.40 14.29
N PRO A 305 -31.05 -14.28 13.68
CA PRO A 305 -30.56 -14.27 12.32
C PRO A 305 -29.34 -15.20 12.20
N MET A 306 -29.29 -16.01 11.16
CA MET A 306 -28.21 -16.98 10.96
C MET A 306 -27.29 -16.48 9.84
N GLU A 307 -26.09 -16.08 10.22
CA GLU A 307 -25.01 -15.86 9.28
C GLU A 307 -24.39 -17.19 8.86
N PHE A 308 -23.93 -17.26 7.61
CA PHE A 308 -23.21 -18.44 7.14
C PHE A 308 -22.18 -18.11 6.06
N VAL A 309 -21.21 -18.99 5.92
CA VAL A 309 -20.28 -19.03 4.79
C VAL A 309 -20.44 -20.40 4.13
N GLU A 310 -20.70 -20.41 2.83
CA GLU A 310 -20.78 -21.62 2.03
C GLU A 310 -19.47 -21.90 1.31
N LEU A 311 -18.98 -23.13 1.45
CA LEU A 311 -17.83 -23.62 0.70
C LEU A 311 -18.32 -24.52 -0.43
N PHE A 312 -17.81 -24.30 -1.63
CA PHE A 312 -18.12 -25.08 -2.81
C PHE A 312 -16.89 -25.80 -3.34
N ASN A 313 -17.02 -27.14 -3.49
CA ASN A 313 -16.02 -27.95 -4.19
C ASN A 313 -16.29 -27.91 -5.69
N ARG A 314 -15.49 -27.14 -6.44
CA ARG A 314 -15.58 -26.99 -7.90
C ARG A 314 -14.92 -28.11 -8.70
N SER A 315 -14.28 -29.07 -8.01
CA SER A 315 -13.65 -30.22 -8.67
C SER A 315 -14.65 -31.36 -8.90
N SER A 316 -14.23 -32.35 -9.67
CA SER A 316 -15.02 -33.56 -9.94
C SER A 316 -14.78 -34.70 -8.92
N SER A 317 -13.97 -34.46 -7.88
CA SER A 317 -13.61 -35.45 -6.86
C SER A 317 -13.78 -34.88 -5.45
N ASP A 318 -13.93 -35.73 -4.47
CA ASP A 318 -13.95 -35.34 -3.07
C ASP A 318 -12.67 -34.61 -2.69
N GLN A 319 -12.79 -33.50 -1.99
CA GLN A 319 -11.68 -32.73 -1.48
C GLN A 319 -11.62 -32.85 0.04
N SER A 320 -10.51 -33.37 0.54
CA SER A 320 -10.27 -33.42 1.98
C SER A 320 -9.95 -32.03 2.51
N LEU A 321 -10.72 -31.55 3.48
CA LEU A 321 -10.42 -30.35 4.24
C LEU A 321 -9.49 -30.64 5.44
N TYR A 322 -8.94 -31.84 5.51
CA TYR A 322 -7.97 -32.27 6.53
C TYR A 322 -6.79 -32.94 5.86
N ASP A 323 -5.58 -32.43 6.16
CA ASP A 323 -4.32 -33.04 5.76
C ASP A 323 -3.86 -34.01 6.83
N ALA A 324 -3.97 -35.29 6.58
CA ALA A 324 -3.62 -36.34 7.52
C ALA A 324 -2.09 -36.44 7.75
N ALA A 325 -1.25 -36.02 6.78
CA ALA A 325 0.20 -36.05 6.91
C ALA A 325 0.70 -34.93 7.83
N LEU A 326 0.06 -33.78 7.79
CA LEU A 326 0.39 -32.63 8.64
C LEU A 326 -0.44 -32.61 9.94
N GLY A 327 -1.47 -33.45 10.07
CA GLY A 327 -2.38 -33.46 11.21
C GLY A 327 -3.17 -32.16 11.35
N ARG A 328 -3.46 -31.46 10.23
CA ARG A 328 -4.08 -30.13 10.22
C ARG A 328 -5.33 -30.09 9.33
N GLY A 329 -6.38 -29.45 9.83
CA GLY A 329 -7.56 -29.08 9.02
C GLY A 329 -7.42 -27.70 8.41
N TRP A 330 -8.17 -27.44 7.36
CA TRP A 330 -8.36 -26.11 6.84
C TRP A 330 -8.99 -25.23 7.92
N ARG A 331 -8.72 -23.95 7.86
CA ARG A 331 -9.27 -22.96 8.76
C ARG A 331 -9.94 -21.85 7.96
N LEU A 332 -11.06 -21.38 8.43
CA LEU A 332 -11.70 -20.17 7.96
C LEU A 332 -11.38 -19.07 8.98
N ASN A 333 -10.64 -18.06 8.56
CA ASN A 333 -10.31 -16.90 9.38
C ASN A 333 -11.32 -15.77 9.11
N GLY A 334 -11.42 -14.82 10.03
CA GLY A 334 -12.33 -13.67 9.91
C GLY A 334 -13.75 -13.92 10.40
N LEU A 335 -14.07 -15.13 10.86
CA LEU A 335 -15.33 -15.40 11.57
C LEU A 335 -15.14 -14.99 13.04
N ARG A 336 -16.06 -14.16 13.55
CA ARG A 336 -16.13 -13.86 14.99
C ARG A 336 -16.94 -14.96 15.67
N ASP A 337 -16.47 -15.45 16.81
CA ASP A 337 -17.29 -16.26 17.70
C ASP A 337 -18.30 -15.34 18.40
N PRO A 338 -19.61 -15.59 18.32
CA PRO A 338 -20.59 -14.79 19.06
C PRO A 338 -20.37 -14.78 20.58
N ALA A 339 -19.55 -15.69 21.11
CA ALA A 339 -19.16 -15.73 22.53
C ALA A 339 -18.02 -14.78 22.89
N ASP A 340 -17.32 -14.20 21.91
CA ASP A 340 -16.20 -13.25 22.11
C ASP A 340 -16.66 -11.78 22.23
N GLU A 341 -17.96 -11.50 22.27
CA GLU A 341 -18.53 -10.19 22.56
C GLU A 341 -18.66 -9.94 24.07
N ASN A 342 -17.54 -9.91 24.81
CA ASN A 342 -17.47 -9.36 26.17
C ASN A 342 -16.16 -8.60 26.40
#